data_cc6ec3191fb28c080e1025d7b6ae1c0c
#
_entry.id   cc6ec3191fb28c080e1025d7b6ae1c0c
#
_cell.length_a   1.000
_cell.length_b   1.000
_cell.length_c   1.000
_cell.angle_alpha   90.00
_cell.angle_beta   90.00
_cell.angle_gamma   90.00
#
_symmetry.space_group_name_H-M   'P 1'
#
loop_
_entity.id
_entity.type
_entity.pdbx_description
1 polymer ?
#
loop_
_entity_poly.entity_id
_entity_poly.type
_entity_poly.pdbx_seq_one_letter_code
_entity_poly.pdbx_strand_id
1 'polypeptide(L)'
;MTDEELLARTDAIAARAYAPYSNFHVGCAVLTRDGAVVEGVNVENAAYPLGVCAEQTAFARAIAEGYRPGDFTVAATTASPCGGCRQWLAEMRVERVVFRNGGRLVHMTVDELLPEQFDAGDLA
;
A
#
# COMPACT_ATOMS: atom_id res chain seq x y z
N MET A 1 9.56 -0.31 -14.86
CA MET A 1 8.26 -1.00 -14.66
C MET A 1 7.14 -0.01 -14.84
N THR A 2 6.14 -0.34 -15.65
CA THR A 2 4.98 0.53 -15.85
C THR A 2 3.98 0.36 -14.69
N ASP A 3 3.05 1.31 -14.59
CA ASP A 3 1.98 1.22 -13.59
C ASP A 3 1.10 0.00 -13.82
N GLU A 4 0.85 -0.35 -15.09
CA GLU A 4 0.07 -1.54 -15.46
C GLU A 4 0.78 -2.83 -15.03
N GLU A 5 2.09 -2.90 -15.20
CA GLU A 5 2.89 -4.03 -14.74
C GLU A 5 2.86 -4.14 -13.22
N LEU A 6 2.95 -3.01 -12.52
CA LEU A 6 2.91 -2.98 -11.07
C LEU A 6 1.54 -3.42 -10.55
N LEU A 7 0.46 -2.94 -11.19
CA LEU A 7 -0.91 -3.38 -10.87
C LEU A 7 -1.11 -4.88 -11.13
N ALA A 8 -0.54 -5.41 -12.20
CA ALA A 8 -0.61 -6.83 -12.47
C ALA A 8 0.05 -7.66 -11.35
N ARG A 9 1.12 -7.13 -10.74
CA ARG A 9 1.75 -7.74 -9.57
C ARG A 9 0.80 -7.75 -8.38
N THR A 10 0.05 -6.67 -8.16
CA THR A 10 -0.94 -6.62 -7.07
C THR A 10 -2.06 -7.62 -7.27
N ASP A 11 -2.55 -7.76 -8.50
CA ASP A 11 -3.60 -8.74 -8.80
C ASP A 11 -3.12 -10.17 -8.52
N ALA A 12 -1.89 -10.48 -8.92
CA ALA A 12 -1.33 -11.82 -8.73
C ALA A 12 -1.13 -12.13 -7.25
N ILE A 13 -0.56 -11.20 -6.47
CA ILE A 13 -0.26 -11.46 -5.07
C ILE A 13 -1.54 -11.47 -4.20
N ALA A 14 -2.59 -10.77 -4.62
CA ALA A 14 -3.85 -10.73 -3.87
C ALA A 14 -4.43 -12.12 -3.61
N ALA A 15 -4.16 -13.09 -4.49
CA ALA A 15 -4.61 -14.47 -4.31
C ALA A 15 -4.03 -15.11 -3.05
N ARG A 16 -2.93 -14.58 -2.51
CA ARG A 16 -2.29 -15.09 -1.29
C ARG A 16 -2.80 -14.41 -0.01
N ALA A 17 -3.72 -13.47 -0.12
CA ALA A 17 -4.26 -12.79 1.05
C ALA A 17 -4.91 -13.80 2.01
N TYR A 18 -4.69 -13.58 3.32
CA TYR A 18 -5.34 -14.35 4.35
C TYR A 18 -6.60 -13.63 4.79
N ALA A 19 -7.72 -13.94 4.14
CA ALA A 19 -8.98 -13.22 4.34
C ALA A 19 -10.15 -14.17 4.62
N PRO A 20 -10.06 -15.04 5.67
CA PRO A 20 -11.06 -16.06 5.92
C PRO A 20 -12.41 -15.49 6.42
N TYR A 21 -12.43 -14.27 6.91
CA TYR A 21 -13.62 -13.65 7.49
C TYR A 21 -14.38 -12.80 6.49
N SER A 22 -13.68 -11.94 5.74
CA SER A 22 -14.32 -11.04 4.78
C SER A 22 -14.39 -11.61 3.37
N ASN A 23 -13.51 -12.53 3.04
CA ASN A 23 -13.28 -13.01 1.68
C ASN A 23 -12.90 -11.86 0.71
N PHE A 24 -12.42 -10.75 1.23
CA PHE A 24 -11.97 -9.60 0.44
C PHE A 24 -10.44 -9.60 0.36
N HIS A 25 -9.90 -9.98 -0.80
CA HIS A 25 -8.48 -10.20 -1.03
C HIS A 25 -7.88 -8.95 -1.68
N VAL A 26 -6.89 -8.37 -1.03
CA VAL A 26 -6.19 -7.17 -1.51
C VAL A 26 -4.70 -7.47 -1.65
N GLY A 27 -4.12 -6.99 -2.76
CA GLY A 27 -2.69 -7.04 -2.98
C GLY A 27 -2.14 -5.63 -3.08
N CYS A 28 -0.91 -5.45 -2.61
CA CYS A 28 -0.16 -4.20 -2.73
C CYS A 28 1.24 -4.50 -3.25
N ALA A 29 1.76 -3.64 -4.08
CA ALA A 29 3.14 -3.70 -4.56
C ALA A 29 3.74 -2.31 -4.50
N VAL A 30 4.86 -2.16 -3.81
CA VAL A 30 5.57 -0.89 -3.72
C VAL A 30 6.86 -0.97 -4.52
N LEU A 31 7.09 0.04 -5.34
CA LEU A 31 8.28 0.16 -6.17
C LEU A 31 9.27 1.07 -5.48
N THR A 32 10.48 0.58 -5.28
CA THR A 32 11.56 1.35 -4.66
C THR A 32 12.34 2.13 -5.72
N ARG A 33 13.13 3.12 -5.28
CA ARG A 33 13.95 3.93 -6.19
C ARG A 33 15.03 3.10 -6.87
N ASP A 34 15.50 2.02 -6.25
CA ASP A 34 16.50 1.14 -6.84
C ASP A 34 15.89 0.06 -7.77
N GLY A 35 14.56 0.12 -7.99
CA GLY A 35 13.88 -0.76 -8.94
C GLY A 35 13.37 -2.06 -8.36
N ALA A 36 13.47 -2.27 -7.05
CA ALA A 36 12.90 -3.45 -6.40
C ALA A 36 11.39 -3.29 -6.21
N VAL A 37 10.69 -4.41 -6.17
CA VAL A 37 9.25 -4.45 -5.89
C VAL A 37 9.03 -5.27 -4.61
N VAL A 38 8.35 -4.68 -3.64
CA VAL A 38 8.00 -5.35 -2.38
C VAL A 38 6.49 -5.51 -2.33
N GLU A 39 6.03 -6.74 -2.17
CA GLU A 39 4.61 -7.07 -2.22
C GLU A 39 4.06 -7.37 -0.84
N GLY A 40 2.78 -7.04 -0.65
CA GLY A 40 2.04 -7.35 0.57
C GLY A 40 0.61 -7.74 0.27
N VAL A 41 -0.03 -8.36 1.25
CA VAL A 41 -1.43 -8.79 1.18
C VAL A 41 -2.09 -8.47 2.51
N ASN A 42 -3.43 -8.37 2.52
CA ASN A 42 -4.13 -8.24 3.78
C ASN A 42 -4.09 -9.57 4.55
N VAL A 43 -3.96 -9.44 5.87
CA VAL A 43 -3.91 -10.57 6.79
C VAL A 43 -4.92 -10.30 7.89
N GLU A 44 -6.00 -11.09 7.89
CA GLU A 44 -7.07 -10.95 8.87
C GLU A 44 -6.78 -11.73 10.14
N ASN A 45 -7.50 -11.40 11.18
CA ASN A 45 -7.39 -12.04 12.47
C ASN A 45 -8.79 -12.19 13.06
N ALA A 46 -9.04 -13.27 13.78
CA ALA A 46 -10.32 -13.46 14.49
C ALA A 46 -10.56 -12.31 15.47
N ALA A 47 -9.49 -11.75 16.04
CA ALA A 47 -9.55 -10.49 16.77
C ALA A 47 -9.46 -9.37 15.73
N TYR A 48 -10.59 -8.92 15.24
CA TYR A 48 -10.69 -8.00 14.09
C TYR A 48 -9.77 -6.77 14.15
N PRO A 49 -9.59 -6.10 15.30
CA PRO A 49 -8.69 -4.95 15.37
C PRO A 49 -7.22 -5.26 15.08
N LEU A 50 -6.82 -6.52 15.12
CA LEU A 50 -5.44 -6.93 14.87
C LEU A 50 -5.16 -7.27 13.41
N GLY A 51 -6.17 -7.25 12.56
CA GLY A 51 -5.99 -7.43 11.12
C GLY A 51 -5.17 -6.29 10.52
N VAL A 52 -4.43 -6.58 9.45
CA VAL A 52 -3.60 -5.59 8.76
C VAL A 52 -3.94 -5.55 7.27
N CYS A 53 -3.85 -4.37 6.69
CA CYS A 53 -4.10 -4.17 5.26
C CYS A 53 -2.87 -4.55 4.42
N ALA A 54 -3.07 -4.75 3.13
CA ALA A 54 -2.01 -5.12 2.20
C ALA A 54 -0.89 -4.06 2.15
N GLU A 55 -1.24 -2.79 2.21
CA GLU A 55 -0.27 -1.71 2.20
C GLU A 55 0.63 -1.77 3.44
N GLN A 56 0.03 -2.07 4.60
CA GLN A 56 0.79 -2.19 5.85
C GLN A 56 1.79 -3.33 5.80
N THR A 57 1.39 -4.49 5.28
CA THR A 57 2.30 -5.64 5.17
C THR A 57 3.41 -5.37 4.16
N ALA A 58 3.10 -4.71 3.04
CA ALA A 58 4.11 -4.37 2.03
C ALA A 58 5.17 -3.42 2.62
N PHE A 59 4.75 -2.36 3.29
CA PHE A 59 5.69 -1.42 3.88
C PHE A 59 6.45 -2.00 5.07
N ALA A 60 5.80 -2.78 5.93
CA ALA A 60 6.47 -3.45 7.05
C ALA A 60 7.56 -4.39 6.52
N ARG A 61 7.26 -5.13 5.46
CA ARG A 61 8.23 -6.00 4.80
C ARG A 61 9.40 -5.18 4.22
N ALA A 62 9.09 -4.08 3.54
CA ALA A 62 10.12 -3.21 2.96
C ALA A 62 11.07 -2.64 4.03
N ILE A 63 10.52 -2.19 5.14
CA ILE A 63 11.33 -1.69 6.27
C ILE A 63 12.24 -2.82 6.80
N ALA A 64 11.70 -4.04 6.93
CA ALA A 64 12.49 -5.19 7.38
C ALA A 64 13.60 -5.54 6.38
N GLU A 65 13.40 -5.26 5.10
CA GLU A 65 14.39 -5.46 4.05
C GLU A 65 15.43 -4.34 3.96
N GLY A 66 15.29 -3.28 4.77
CA GLY A 66 16.27 -2.20 4.87
C GLY A 66 15.86 -0.88 4.22
N TYR A 67 14.71 -0.82 3.56
CA TYR A 67 14.20 0.43 2.98
C TYR A 67 13.70 1.37 4.07
N ARG A 68 13.60 2.65 3.75
CA ARG A 68 13.20 3.71 4.69
C ARG A 68 12.24 4.69 4.01
N PRO A 69 11.50 5.50 4.77
CA PRO A 69 10.68 6.57 4.18
C PRO A 69 11.47 7.39 3.18
N GLY A 70 10.86 7.64 2.02
CA GLY A 70 11.50 8.35 0.92
C GLY A 70 12.12 7.42 -0.14
N ASP A 71 12.24 6.13 0.13
CA ASP A 71 12.80 5.17 -0.82
C ASP A 71 11.77 4.64 -1.83
N PHE A 72 10.53 5.10 -1.77
CA PHE A 72 9.42 4.56 -2.56
C PHE A 72 8.93 5.54 -3.61
N THR A 73 8.81 5.10 -4.86
CA THR A 73 8.32 5.93 -5.95
C THR A 73 6.82 5.72 -6.20
N VAL A 74 6.36 4.48 -6.22
CA VAL A 74 4.97 4.14 -6.51
C VAL A 74 4.49 3.08 -5.54
N ALA A 75 3.28 3.25 -5.04
CA ALA A 75 2.54 2.17 -4.38
C ALA A 75 1.32 1.84 -5.22
N ALA A 76 1.16 0.58 -5.59
CA ALA A 76 0.00 0.08 -6.31
C ALA A 76 -0.81 -0.83 -5.40
N THR A 77 -2.14 -0.76 -5.48
CA THR A 77 -3.02 -1.61 -4.69
C THR A 77 -4.28 -1.95 -5.49
N THR A 78 -4.84 -3.13 -5.25
CA THR A 78 -6.01 -3.61 -5.98
C THR A 78 -7.30 -2.88 -5.59
N ALA A 79 -7.31 -2.18 -4.44
CA ALA A 79 -8.48 -1.46 -3.94
C ALA A 79 -8.06 -0.07 -3.48
N SER A 80 -9.03 0.82 -3.32
CA SER A 80 -8.79 2.15 -2.76
C SER A 80 -8.20 2.00 -1.35
N PRO A 81 -7.09 2.68 -1.04
CA PRO A 81 -6.48 2.57 0.28
C PRO A 81 -7.40 3.18 1.35
N CYS A 82 -7.57 2.48 2.46
CA CYS A 82 -8.37 2.97 3.59
C CYS A 82 -7.66 4.16 4.26
N GLY A 83 -8.36 4.82 5.18
CA GLY A 83 -7.81 6.00 5.88
C GLY A 83 -6.51 5.69 6.62
N GLY A 84 -6.45 4.55 7.30
CA GLY A 84 -5.23 4.13 8.00
C GLY A 84 -4.07 3.88 7.03
N CYS A 85 -4.34 3.28 5.88
CA CYS A 85 -3.30 3.04 4.87
C CYS A 85 -2.82 4.34 4.24
N ARG A 86 -3.68 5.34 4.10
CA ARG A 86 -3.27 6.66 3.61
C ARG A 86 -2.28 7.32 4.57
N GLN A 87 -2.45 7.12 5.88
CA GLN A 87 -1.49 7.57 6.87
C GLN A 87 -0.14 6.84 6.73
N TRP A 88 -0.17 5.53 6.46
CA TRP A 88 1.05 4.77 6.17
C TRP A 88 1.77 5.28 4.92
N LEU A 89 1.00 5.57 3.86
CA LEU A 89 1.56 6.12 2.62
C LEU A 89 2.24 7.47 2.87
N ALA A 90 1.64 8.30 3.72
CA ALA A 90 2.21 9.58 4.12
C ALA A 90 3.51 9.40 4.91
N GLU A 91 3.54 8.48 5.86
CA GLU A 91 4.74 8.18 6.65
C GLU A 91 5.89 7.71 5.75
N MET A 92 5.59 6.85 4.79
CA MET A 92 6.59 6.29 3.87
C MET A 92 7.01 7.25 2.76
N ARG A 93 6.35 8.40 2.63
CA ARG A 93 6.65 9.45 1.65
C ARG A 93 6.64 8.94 0.22
N VAL A 94 5.66 8.11 -0.10
CA VAL A 94 5.48 7.59 -1.46
C VAL A 94 5.15 8.73 -2.40
N GLU A 95 5.77 8.79 -3.58
CA GLU A 95 5.54 9.89 -4.51
C GLU A 95 4.14 9.84 -5.11
N ARG A 96 3.66 8.66 -5.52
CA ARG A 96 2.33 8.51 -6.09
C ARG A 96 1.76 7.13 -5.83
N VAL A 97 0.44 7.06 -5.91
CA VAL A 97 -0.32 5.84 -5.62
C VAL A 97 -1.21 5.53 -6.81
N VAL A 98 -1.26 4.26 -7.20
CA VAL A 98 -2.09 3.77 -8.30
C VAL A 98 -3.00 2.67 -7.77
N PHE A 99 -4.31 2.80 -8.01
CA PHE A 99 -5.25 1.83 -7.49
C PHE A 99 -6.53 1.79 -8.33
N ARG A 100 -7.36 0.77 -8.10
CA ARG A 100 -8.69 0.68 -8.69
C ARG A 100 -9.73 1.09 -7.67
N ASN A 101 -10.63 1.95 -8.09
CA ASN A 101 -11.78 2.35 -7.30
C ASN A 101 -13.05 2.10 -8.14
N GLY A 102 -13.83 1.08 -7.76
CA GLY A 102 -15.01 0.70 -8.53
C GLY A 102 -14.68 0.31 -9.96
N GLY A 103 -13.54 -0.36 -10.19
CA GLY A 103 -13.07 -0.73 -11.53
C GLY A 103 -12.35 0.39 -12.30
N ARG A 104 -12.40 1.60 -11.78
CA ARG A 104 -11.75 2.76 -12.39
C ARG A 104 -10.31 2.86 -11.91
N LEU A 105 -9.38 3.07 -12.85
CA LEU A 105 -7.97 3.28 -12.53
C LEU A 105 -7.76 4.70 -12.03
N VAL A 106 -7.11 4.85 -10.89
CA VAL A 106 -6.86 6.14 -10.23
C VAL A 106 -5.37 6.31 -10.01
N HIS A 107 -4.85 7.48 -10.33
CA HIS A 107 -3.48 7.92 -10.05
C HIS A 107 -3.55 9.17 -9.19
N MET A 108 -2.99 9.14 -7.98
CA MET A 108 -3.03 10.28 -7.06
C MET A 108 -1.72 10.38 -6.29
N THR A 109 -1.38 11.60 -5.90
CA THR A 109 -0.33 11.82 -4.92
C THR A 109 -0.88 11.53 -3.52
N VAL A 110 0.01 11.33 -2.56
CA VAL A 110 -0.41 11.12 -1.17
C VAL A 110 -1.09 12.37 -0.60
N ASP A 111 -0.60 13.56 -0.98
CA ASP A 111 -1.22 14.81 -0.53
C ASP A 111 -2.66 14.95 -1.03
N GLU A 112 -2.95 14.47 -2.24
CA GLU A 112 -4.31 14.45 -2.77
C GLU A 112 -5.19 13.43 -2.03
N LEU A 113 -4.60 12.29 -1.62
CA LEU A 113 -5.33 11.23 -0.90
C LEU A 113 -5.58 11.56 0.57
N LEU A 114 -4.70 12.36 1.18
CA LEU A 114 -4.78 12.70 2.61
C LEU A 114 -4.43 14.18 2.79
N PRO A 115 -5.36 15.09 2.40
CA PRO A 115 -5.14 16.53 2.57
C PRO A 115 -5.01 16.91 4.04
N GLU A 116 -4.17 17.93 4.34
CA GLU A 116 -3.99 18.42 5.70
C GLU A 116 -3.60 17.30 6.68
N GLN A 117 -2.76 16.39 6.21
CA GLN A 117 -2.37 15.20 6.97
C GLN A 117 -1.56 15.54 8.22
N PHE A 118 -1.73 14.73 9.26
CA PHE A 118 -0.80 14.68 10.38
C PHE A 118 0.44 13.90 9.94
N ASP A 119 1.64 14.43 10.18
CA ASP A 119 2.87 13.75 9.81
C ASP A 119 4.01 14.04 10.81
N ALA A 120 5.20 13.53 10.52
CA ALA A 120 6.36 13.67 11.40
C ALA A 120 6.70 15.14 11.68
N GLY A 121 6.39 16.06 10.76
CA GLY A 121 6.60 17.49 10.96
C GLY A 121 5.83 18.04 12.16
N ASP A 122 4.67 17.47 12.45
CA ASP A 122 3.84 17.90 13.59
C ASP A 122 4.47 17.53 14.93
N LEU A 123 5.39 16.57 14.95
CA LEU A 123 6.08 16.11 16.15
C LEU A 123 7.47 16.73 16.32
N ALA A 124 7.91 17.49 15.34
CA ALA A 124 9.24 18.09 15.35
C ALA A 124 9.34 19.30 16.29
#